data_365b922c882bce31b248f8790fc4ef31
#
_entry.id   365b922c882bce31b248f8790fc4ef31
#
_cell.length_a   1.000
_cell.length_b   1.000
_cell.length_c   1.000
_cell.angle_alpha   90.00
_cell.angle_beta   90.00
_cell.angle_gamma   90.00
#
_symmetry.space_group_name_H-M   'P 1'
#
loop_
_entity.id
_entity.type
_entity.pdbx_description
1 polymer ?
#
loop_
_entity_poly.entity_id
_entity_poly.type
_entity_poly.pdbx_seq_one_letter_code
_entity_poly.pdbx_strand_id
1 'polypeptide(L)'
;MSTEPAGAVEPSQAPRRPRGRPRKTADERDDGNRRQELMRAAAKLFRAQGFAATSTRDIAAAVGMHSGSPFYHFKSKSAQLAGVMEQGMHSALQRQAATLRAVQASAPAGAARSPDAALRALIRTHFDILLGPDSDFIPVMLYEWRSLTPKQRAAIAKLQHDYEAAWLPLLLALKDAGRLHADVHLARLLLLGALNWSVQWYDAKQAASLDDLADAALALFIPH
;
A
#
# COMPACT_ATOMS: atom_id res chain seq x y z
N MET A 1 -54.36 9.86 -68.61
CA MET A 1 -54.37 10.33 -67.22
C MET A 1 -53.92 9.16 -66.38
N SER A 2 -52.66 9.12 -66.03
CA SER A 2 -52.11 8.06 -65.13
C SER A 2 -51.15 8.76 -64.21
N THR A 3 -51.48 8.79 -62.96
CA THR A 3 -50.72 9.36 -61.86
C THR A 3 -49.74 8.32 -61.33
N GLU A 4 -48.49 8.68 -61.32
CA GLU A 4 -47.37 7.95 -60.77
C GLU A 4 -47.32 8.18 -59.25
N PRO A 5 -47.06 7.17 -58.38
CA PRO A 5 -46.90 7.40 -56.95
C PRO A 5 -45.40 7.64 -56.61
N ALA A 6 -45.19 8.62 -55.73
CA ALA A 6 -43.91 9.09 -55.23
C ALA A 6 -43.17 8.01 -54.41
N GLY A 7 -41.88 7.94 -54.64
CA GLY A 7 -40.94 7.04 -53.90
C GLY A 7 -40.78 7.45 -52.43
N ALA A 8 -40.86 6.48 -51.56
CA ALA A 8 -40.60 6.60 -50.14
C ALA A 8 -39.05 6.65 -49.89
N VAL A 9 -38.60 7.73 -49.25
CA VAL A 9 -37.21 7.89 -48.80
C VAL A 9 -37.04 7.14 -47.48
N GLU A 10 -36.18 6.13 -47.42
CA GLU A 10 -35.80 5.45 -46.19
C GLU A 10 -34.96 6.36 -45.27
N PRO A 11 -35.20 6.36 -43.95
CA PRO A 11 -34.39 7.14 -43.03
C PRO A 11 -33.00 6.49 -42.80
N SER A 12 -31.96 7.23 -43.13
CA SER A 12 -30.57 6.92 -42.89
C SER A 12 -30.31 6.65 -41.40
N GLN A 13 -29.86 5.43 -41.06
CA GLN A 13 -29.43 5.05 -39.70
C GLN A 13 -28.10 5.78 -39.38
N ALA A 14 -28.13 6.66 -38.36
CA ALA A 14 -26.95 7.31 -37.81
C ALA A 14 -26.00 6.28 -37.15
N PRO A 15 -24.68 6.41 -37.30
CA PRO A 15 -23.71 5.46 -36.75
C PRO A 15 -23.78 5.43 -35.21
N ARG A 16 -23.95 4.22 -34.65
CA ARG A 16 -23.93 3.96 -33.19
C ARG A 16 -22.54 4.31 -32.63
N ARG A 17 -22.46 5.32 -31.78
CA ARG A 17 -21.25 5.68 -31.03
C ARG A 17 -20.82 4.50 -30.15
N PRO A 18 -19.51 4.16 -30.10
CA PRO A 18 -19.00 3.10 -29.22
C PRO A 18 -19.25 3.49 -27.76
N ARG A 19 -19.82 2.56 -26.96
CA ARG A 19 -20.01 2.70 -25.51
C ARG A 19 -18.64 2.67 -24.82
N GLY A 20 -17.98 3.81 -24.70
CA GLY A 20 -16.88 3.98 -23.75
C GLY A 20 -17.40 3.91 -22.32
N ARG A 21 -16.56 3.37 -21.41
CA ARG A 21 -16.85 3.37 -19.96
C ARG A 21 -17.24 4.79 -19.53
N PRO A 22 -18.37 5.00 -18.84
CA PRO A 22 -18.79 6.32 -18.41
C PRO A 22 -17.66 7.03 -17.66
N ARG A 23 -17.35 8.27 -18.04
CA ARG A 23 -16.44 9.11 -17.25
C ARG A 23 -17.11 9.40 -15.91
N LYS A 24 -16.38 9.18 -14.80
CA LYS A 24 -16.84 9.56 -13.46
C LYS A 24 -17.29 11.03 -13.48
N THR A 25 -18.44 11.30 -12.88
CA THR A 25 -18.96 12.65 -12.71
C THR A 25 -18.04 13.49 -11.83
N ALA A 26 -18.21 14.82 -11.83
CA ALA A 26 -17.44 15.71 -10.95
C ALA A 26 -17.68 15.34 -9.47
N ASP A 27 -18.91 15.03 -9.10
CA ASP A 27 -19.31 14.63 -7.73
C ASP A 27 -18.66 13.30 -7.32
N GLU A 28 -18.63 12.28 -8.19
CA GLU A 28 -17.96 11.01 -7.89
C GLU A 28 -16.43 11.14 -7.74
N ARG A 29 -15.83 12.15 -8.37
CA ARG A 29 -14.40 12.49 -8.20
C ARG A 29 -14.16 13.21 -6.89
N ASP A 30 -15.03 14.12 -6.52
CA ASP A 30 -14.96 14.87 -5.27
C ASP A 30 -15.18 13.94 -4.06
N ASP A 31 -16.15 13.02 -4.12
CA ASP A 31 -16.37 11.98 -3.11
C ASP A 31 -15.14 11.07 -2.90
N GLY A 32 -14.49 10.64 -3.99
CA GLY A 32 -13.27 9.84 -3.91
C GLY A 32 -12.11 10.60 -3.27
N ASN A 33 -11.98 11.89 -3.57
CA ASN A 33 -10.96 12.78 -3.01
C ASN A 33 -11.20 13.03 -1.51
N ARG A 34 -12.45 13.30 -1.12
CA ARG A 34 -12.87 13.47 0.28
C ARG A 34 -12.64 12.23 1.13
N ARG A 35 -12.96 11.05 0.58
CA ARG A 35 -12.68 9.80 1.27
C ARG A 35 -11.18 9.61 1.52
N GLN A 36 -10.33 9.96 0.57
CA GLN A 36 -8.87 9.89 0.73
C GLN A 36 -8.33 10.90 1.76
N GLU A 37 -8.85 12.12 1.75
CA GLU A 37 -8.50 13.14 2.74
C GLU A 37 -8.85 12.67 4.16
N LEU A 38 -10.05 12.12 4.36
CA LEU A 38 -10.46 11.53 5.65
C LEU A 38 -9.55 10.38 6.09
N MET A 39 -9.12 9.51 5.16
CA MET A 39 -8.21 8.41 5.51
C MET A 39 -6.82 8.90 5.89
N ARG A 40 -6.27 9.91 5.19
CA ARG A 40 -4.98 10.52 5.55
C ARG A 40 -5.05 11.20 6.91
N ALA A 41 -6.11 11.97 7.18
CA ALA A 41 -6.31 12.61 8.48
C ALA A 41 -6.46 11.57 9.60
N ALA A 42 -7.24 10.50 9.35
CA ALA A 42 -7.40 9.40 10.28
C ALA A 42 -6.06 8.69 10.57
N ALA A 43 -5.25 8.40 9.55
CA ALA A 43 -3.94 7.77 9.72
C ALA A 43 -3.03 8.62 10.61
N LYS A 44 -2.94 9.93 10.36
CA LYS A 44 -2.16 10.87 11.18
C LYS A 44 -2.63 10.90 12.63
N LEU A 45 -3.93 11.01 12.86
CA LEU A 45 -4.50 11.06 14.22
C LEU A 45 -4.34 9.72 14.95
N PHE A 46 -4.60 8.58 14.28
CA PHE A 46 -4.40 7.26 14.88
C PHE A 46 -2.93 7.02 15.24
N ARG A 47 -1.99 7.48 14.40
CA ARG A 47 -0.56 7.39 14.70
C ARG A 47 -0.16 8.29 15.87
N ALA A 48 -0.68 9.52 15.94
CA ALA A 48 -0.26 10.51 16.93
C ALA A 48 -0.83 10.26 18.34
N GLN A 49 -2.09 9.84 18.44
CA GLN A 49 -2.79 9.72 19.71
C GLN A 49 -3.51 8.37 19.94
N GLY A 50 -3.39 7.44 18.99
CA GLY A 50 -4.01 6.13 19.05
C GLY A 50 -5.48 6.11 18.61
N PHE A 51 -5.99 4.92 18.30
CA PHE A 51 -7.37 4.71 17.89
C PHE A 51 -8.37 5.06 18.99
N ALA A 52 -8.10 4.69 20.25
CA ALA A 52 -9.03 4.93 21.36
C ALA A 52 -9.29 6.43 21.58
N ALA A 53 -8.25 7.26 21.60
CA ALA A 53 -8.33 8.68 21.86
C ALA A 53 -8.82 9.50 20.64
N THR A 54 -8.83 8.96 19.44
CA THR A 54 -9.30 9.65 18.23
C THR A 54 -10.81 9.49 18.06
N SER A 55 -11.55 10.57 17.87
CA SER A 55 -12.97 10.55 17.53
C SER A 55 -13.20 10.79 16.04
N THR A 56 -14.38 10.39 15.55
CA THR A 56 -14.81 10.73 14.17
C THR A 56 -14.96 12.23 13.96
N ARG A 57 -15.22 13.00 15.02
CA ARG A 57 -15.28 14.46 14.99
C ARG A 57 -13.90 15.07 14.77
N ASP A 58 -12.88 14.55 15.44
CA ASP A 58 -11.49 15.01 15.27
C ASP A 58 -11.03 14.80 13.83
N ILE A 59 -11.37 13.64 13.24
CA ILE A 59 -11.03 13.34 11.85
C ILE A 59 -11.78 14.26 10.89
N ALA A 60 -13.07 14.54 11.13
CA ALA A 60 -13.86 15.48 10.32
C ALA A 60 -13.28 16.90 10.40
N ALA A 61 -12.98 17.36 11.60
CA ALA A 61 -12.41 18.69 11.86
C ALA A 61 -11.05 18.85 11.15
N ALA A 62 -10.20 17.82 11.16
CA ALA A 62 -8.89 17.84 10.51
C ALA A 62 -8.95 18.06 8.99
N VAL A 63 -10.10 17.79 8.34
CA VAL A 63 -10.32 18.00 6.91
C VAL A 63 -11.39 19.07 6.61
N GLY A 64 -11.75 19.89 7.63
CA GLY A 64 -12.72 20.96 7.48
C GLY A 64 -14.16 20.50 7.20
N MET A 65 -14.53 19.27 7.61
CA MET A 65 -15.88 18.71 7.40
C MET A 65 -16.72 18.81 8.67
N HIS A 66 -18.04 18.94 8.52
CA HIS A 66 -18.97 18.83 9.64
C HIS A 66 -18.98 17.39 10.22
N SER A 67 -19.22 17.26 11.52
CA SER A 67 -19.06 16.01 12.28
C SER A 67 -19.92 14.82 11.78
N GLY A 68 -21.02 15.07 11.05
CA GLY A 68 -21.86 14.02 10.46
C GLY A 68 -21.39 13.50 9.11
N SER A 69 -20.58 14.27 8.38
CA SER A 69 -20.14 13.94 7.02
C SER A 69 -19.25 12.69 6.88
N PRO A 70 -18.37 12.34 7.84
CA PRO A 70 -17.55 11.12 7.74
C PRO A 70 -18.35 9.83 7.65
N PHE A 71 -19.56 9.78 8.24
CA PHE A 71 -20.41 8.59 8.22
C PHE A 71 -20.98 8.27 6.82
N TYR A 72 -20.99 9.24 5.92
CA TYR A 72 -21.28 8.98 4.51
C TYR A 72 -20.20 8.12 3.85
N HIS A 73 -18.92 8.35 4.19
CA HIS A 73 -17.79 7.64 3.62
C HIS A 73 -17.43 6.37 4.39
N PHE A 74 -17.65 6.34 5.72
CA PHE A 74 -17.31 5.23 6.61
C PHE A 74 -18.41 4.98 7.64
N LYS A 75 -18.92 3.75 7.67
CA LYS A 75 -20.00 3.34 8.59
C LYS A 75 -19.62 3.45 10.07
N SER A 76 -18.34 3.45 10.41
CA SER A 76 -17.83 3.53 11.78
C SER A 76 -16.36 3.93 11.81
N LYS A 77 -15.86 4.37 12.98
CA LYS A 77 -14.43 4.60 13.23
C LYS A 77 -13.60 3.34 12.98
N SER A 78 -14.10 2.15 13.35
CA SER A 78 -13.43 0.87 13.08
C SER A 78 -13.35 0.55 11.58
N ALA A 79 -14.39 0.88 10.80
CA ALA A 79 -14.36 0.73 9.35
C ALA A 79 -13.35 1.69 8.71
N GLN A 80 -13.18 2.89 9.27
CA GLN A 80 -12.18 3.86 8.83
C GLN A 80 -10.76 3.38 9.15
N LEU A 81 -10.52 2.83 10.36
CA LEU A 81 -9.25 2.22 10.73
C LEU A 81 -8.87 1.09 9.77
N ALA A 82 -9.81 0.17 9.50
CA ALA A 82 -9.58 -0.91 8.54
C ALA A 82 -9.25 -0.36 7.14
N GLY A 83 -9.97 0.65 6.66
CA GLY A 83 -9.69 1.30 5.39
C GLY A 83 -8.30 1.95 5.32
N VAL A 84 -7.83 2.57 6.40
CA VAL A 84 -6.47 3.10 6.54
C VAL A 84 -5.45 1.97 6.37
N MET A 85 -5.60 0.88 7.11
CA MET A 85 -4.66 -0.26 7.06
C MET A 85 -4.68 -0.96 5.69
N GLU A 86 -5.85 -1.20 5.11
CA GLU A 86 -6.00 -1.79 3.78
C GLU A 86 -5.31 -0.94 2.70
N GLN A 87 -5.52 0.37 2.73
CA GLN A 87 -4.87 1.30 1.79
C GLN A 87 -3.35 1.29 1.97
N GLY A 88 -2.86 1.30 3.20
CA GLY A 88 -1.44 1.19 3.51
C GLY A 88 -0.82 -0.08 2.93
N MET A 89 -1.46 -1.23 3.13
CA MET A 89 -1.00 -2.51 2.60
C MET A 89 -1.02 -2.56 1.06
N HIS A 90 -2.06 -2.03 0.42
CA HIS A 90 -2.09 -1.94 -1.05
C HIS A 90 -0.97 -1.04 -1.59
N SER A 91 -0.70 0.10 -0.95
CA SER A 91 0.42 0.97 -1.31
C SER A 91 1.76 0.25 -1.12
N ALA A 92 1.95 -0.46 -0.01
CA ALA A 92 3.14 -1.23 0.28
C ALA A 92 3.40 -2.33 -0.77
N LEU A 93 2.37 -3.10 -1.14
CA LEU A 93 2.43 -4.12 -2.20
C LEU A 93 2.80 -3.51 -3.56
N GLN A 94 2.23 -2.37 -3.92
CA GLN A 94 2.55 -1.69 -5.18
C GLN A 94 4.00 -1.20 -5.22
N ARG A 95 4.50 -0.60 -4.14
CA ARG A 95 5.89 -0.12 -4.01
C ARG A 95 6.87 -1.29 -4.06
N GLN A 96 6.60 -2.37 -3.32
CA GLN A 96 7.40 -3.58 -3.32
C GLN A 96 7.48 -4.19 -4.73
N ALA A 97 6.35 -4.33 -5.43
CA ALA A 97 6.32 -4.85 -6.79
C ALA A 97 7.07 -3.94 -7.79
N ALA A 98 7.01 -2.61 -7.60
CA ALA A 98 7.77 -1.66 -8.42
C ALA A 98 9.27 -1.82 -8.19
N THR A 99 9.71 -1.96 -6.94
CA THR A 99 11.12 -2.21 -6.58
C THR A 99 11.64 -3.49 -7.23
N LEU A 100 10.90 -4.58 -7.11
CA LEU A 100 11.31 -5.86 -7.72
C LEU A 100 11.40 -5.77 -9.25
N ARG A 101 10.47 -5.07 -9.91
CA ARG A 101 10.56 -4.81 -11.37
C ARG A 101 11.77 -3.95 -11.73
N ALA A 102 12.08 -2.92 -10.95
CA ALA A 102 13.24 -2.06 -11.20
C ALA A 102 14.55 -2.83 -11.04
N VAL A 103 14.69 -3.64 -10.00
CA VAL A 103 15.85 -4.54 -9.82
C VAL A 103 15.92 -5.54 -10.98
N GLN A 104 14.79 -6.01 -11.47
CA GLN A 104 14.74 -6.86 -12.64
C GLN A 104 15.24 -6.18 -13.92
N ALA A 105 14.86 -4.96 -14.16
CA ALA A 105 15.21 -4.22 -15.36
C ALA A 105 16.66 -3.74 -15.37
N SER A 106 17.28 -3.52 -14.20
CA SER A 106 18.65 -3.02 -14.07
C SER A 106 19.74 -4.08 -14.24
N ALA A 107 19.38 -5.37 -14.28
CA ALA A 107 20.37 -6.43 -14.47
C ALA A 107 20.81 -6.52 -15.95
N PRO A 108 22.13 -6.64 -16.24
CA PRO A 108 22.61 -6.87 -17.58
C PRO A 108 21.99 -8.13 -18.22
N ALA A 109 21.74 -8.09 -19.53
CA ALA A 109 21.18 -9.23 -20.24
C ALA A 109 22.10 -10.47 -20.07
N GLY A 110 21.54 -11.56 -19.53
CA GLY A 110 22.27 -12.83 -19.32
C GLY A 110 23.05 -12.93 -18.00
N ALA A 111 23.09 -11.89 -17.16
CA ALA A 111 23.73 -11.98 -15.85
C ALA A 111 22.73 -12.53 -14.80
N ALA A 112 23.20 -13.50 -13.99
CA ALA A 112 22.47 -13.91 -12.78
C ALA A 112 22.40 -12.73 -11.82
N ARG A 113 21.21 -12.42 -11.33
CA ARG A 113 21.00 -11.31 -10.36
C ARG A 113 21.57 -11.68 -9.02
N SER A 114 22.25 -10.73 -8.39
CA SER A 114 22.65 -10.88 -6.99
C SER A 114 21.38 -10.86 -6.11
N PRO A 115 21.07 -11.95 -5.41
CA PRO A 115 19.95 -11.97 -4.46
C PRO A 115 20.16 -10.95 -3.32
N ASP A 116 21.42 -10.63 -2.97
CA ASP A 116 21.77 -9.61 -1.99
C ASP A 116 21.29 -8.21 -2.43
N ALA A 117 21.54 -7.83 -3.67
CA ALA A 117 21.09 -6.53 -4.21
C ALA A 117 19.56 -6.41 -4.22
N ALA A 118 18.86 -7.50 -4.58
CA ALA A 118 17.41 -7.54 -4.55
C ALA A 118 16.85 -7.47 -3.13
N LEU A 119 17.45 -8.20 -2.18
CA LEU A 119 17.06 -8.15 -0.77
C LEU A 119 17.33 -6.77 -0.17
N ARG A 120 18.52 -6.17 -0.45
CA ARG A 120 18.81 -4.78 -0.03
C ARG A 120 17.75 -3.79 -0.51
N ALA A 121 17.37 -3.88 -1.78
CA ALA A 121 16.36 -3.01 -2.36
C ALA A 121 14.99 -3.19 -1.69
N LEU A 122 14.59 -4.42 -1.35
CA LEU A 122 13.38 -4.69 -0.58
C LEU A 122 13.45 -4.13 0.84
N ILE A 123 14.57 -4.32 1.54
CA ILE A 123 14.80 -3.77 2.88
C ILE A 123 14.70 -2.24 2.84
N ARG A 124 15.36 -1.62 1.87
CA ARG A 124 15.31 -0.15 1.68
C ARG A 124 13.89 0.35 1.42
N THR A 125 13.16 -0.34 0.56
CA THR A 125 11.75 -0.02 0.28
C THR A 125 10.87 -0.22 1.50
N HIS A 126 11.12 -1.25 2.30
CA HIS A 126 10.39 -1.50 3.54
C HIS A 126 10.61 -0.37 4.56
N PHE A 127 11.85 0.09 4.75
CA PHE A 127 12.12 1.26 5.60
C PHE A 127 11.43 2.52 5.08
N ASP A 128 11.41 2.75 3.77
CA ASP A 128 10.73 3.91 3.21
C ASP A 128 9.19 3.85 3.38
N ILE A 129 8.61 2.64 3.40
CA ILE A 129 7.20 2.41 3.73
C ILE A 129 6.92 2.69 5.22
N LEU A 130 7.84 2.33 6.12
CA LEU A 130 7.67 2.48 7.57
C LEU A 130 8.01 3.88 8.08
N LEU A 131 9.07 4.50 7.55
CA LEU A 131 9.76 5.65 8.12
C LEU A 131 9.76 6.88 7.19
N GLY A 132 9.35 6.70 5.94
CA GLY A 132 9.30 7.76 4.94
C GLY A 132 8.21 8.82 5.23
N PRO A 133 8.18 9.92 4.47
CA PRO A 133 7.33 11.08 4.77
C PRO A 133 5.82 10.81 4.75
N ASP A 134 5.37 9.78 4.02
CA ASP A 134 3.95 9.39 3.94
C ASP A 134 3.68 8.05 4.66
N SER A 135 4.44 7.74 5.70
CA SER A 135 4.45 6.44 6.38
C SER A 135 3.39 6.26 7.48
N ASP A 136 2.35 7.10 7.55
CA ASP A 136 1.38 7.03 8.65
C ASP A 136 0.52 5.76 8.65
N PHE A 137 0.29 5.17 7.48
CA PHE A 137 -0.65 4.04 7.33
C PHE A 137 -0.13 2.72 7.93
N ILE A 138 1.13 2.36 7.68
CA ILE A 138 1.69 1.08 8.15
C ILE A 138 2.02 1.10 9.65
N PRO A 139 2.61 2.16 10.23
CA PRO A 139 2.76 2.24 11.68
C PRO A 139 1.44 2.09 12.44
N VAL A 140 0.33 2.66 11.95
CA VAL A 140 -1.00 2.45 12.53
C VAL A 140 -1.37 0.97 12.57
N MET A 141 -1.03 0.19 11.54
CA MET A 141 -1.28 -1.26 11.53
C MET A 141 -0.50 -1.99 12.64
N LEU A 142 0.75 -1.60 12.89
CA LEU A 142 1.59 -2.24 13.91
C LEU A 142 1.06 -2.01 15.34
N TYR A 143 0.49 -0.84 15.60
CA TYR A 143 0.02 -0.47 16.94
C TYR A 143 -1.45 -0.82 17.19
N GLU A 144 -2.30 -0.66 16.16
CA GLU A 144 -3.75 -0.70 16.31
C GLU A 144 -4.40 -2.01 15.83
N TRP A 145 -3.59 -3.05 15.59
CA TRP A 145 -4.07 -4.37 15.14
C TRP A 145 -5.22 -4.92 16.00
N ARG A 146 -5.11 -4.75 17.32
CA ARG A 146 -6.11 -5.26 18.27
C ARG A 146 -7.45 -4.51 18.22
N SER A 147 -7.46 -3.29 17.69
CA SER A 147 -8.65 -2.45 17.56
C SER A 147 -9.55 -2.85 16.37
N LEU A 148 -9.12 -3.81 15.54
CA LEU A 148 -9.87 -4.36 14.43
C LEU A 148 -10.81 -5.49 14.86
N THR A 149 -11.95 -5.62 14.15
CA THR A 149 -12.81 -6.81 14.27
C THR A 149 -12.12 -8.06 13.68
N PRO A 150 -12.54 -9.29 14.06
CA PRO A 150 -11.98 -10.52 13.49
C PRO A 150 -12.04 -10.57 11.95
N LYS A 151 -13.15 -10.11 11.35
CA LYS A 151 -13.31 -10.05 9.88
C LYS A 151 -12.32 -9.07 9.23
N GLN A 152 -12.12 -7.90 9.83
CA GLN A 152 -11.17 -6.90 9.34
C GLN A 152 -9.73 -7.42 9.46
N ARG A 153 -9.38 -8.04 10.60
CA ARG A 153 -8.05 -8.67 10.78
C ARG A 153 -7.78 -9.73 9.71
N ALA A 154 -8.73 -10.59 9.39
CA ALA A 154 -8.57 -11.62 8.37
C ALA A 154 -8.30 -11.03 6.98
N ALA A 155 -8.99 -9.95 6.61
CA ALA A 155 -8.78 -9.27 5.34
C ALA A 155 -7.37 -8.66 5.24
N ILE A 156 -6.93 -7.96 6.30
CA ILE A 156 -5.61 -7.32 6.34
C ILE A 156 -4.49 -8.36 6.44
N ALA A 157 -4.69 -9.44 7.20
CA ALA A 157 -3.73 -10.55 7.30
C ALA A 157 -3.44 -11.19 5.94
N LYS A 158 -4.43 -11.26 5.05
CA LYS A 158 -4.22 -11.73 3.68
C LYS A 158 -3.27 -10.81 2.91
N LEU A 159 -3.48 -9.50 2.96
CA LEU A 159 -2.59 -8.52 2.31
C LEU A 159 -1.17 -8.55 2.89
N GLN A 160 -1.07 -8.74 4.22
CA GLN A 160 0.21 -8.91 4.89
C GLN A 160 0.92 -10.19 4.42
N HIS A 161 0.21 -11.31 4.32
CA HIS A 161 0.74 -12.55 3.79
C HIS A 161 1.26 -12.38 2.35
N ASP A 162 0.49 -11.71 1.49
CA ASP A 162 0.89 -11.45 0.10
C ASP A 162 2.15 -10.55 0.05
N TYR A 163 2.26 -9.56 0.93
CA TYR A 163 3.44 -8.71 1.05
C TYR A 163 4.67 -9.51 1.49
N GLU A 164 4.52 -10.36 2.50
CA GLU A 164 5.60 -11.17 3.06
C GLU A 164 6.05 -12.28 2.09
N ALA A 165 5.14 -12.80 1.26
CA ALA A 165 5.44 -13.86 0.30
C ALA A 165 6.50 -13.46 -0.74
N ALA A 166 6.60 -12.18 -1.08
CA ALA A 166 7.59 -11.70 -2.04
C ALA A 166 9.05 -11.76 -1.53
N TRP A 167 9.26 -11.92 -0.22
CA TRP A 167 10.59 -12.05 0.39
C TRP A 167 11.14 -13.47 0.29
N LEU A 168 10.25 -14.48 0.28
CA LEU A 168 10.65 -15.90 0.30
C LEU A 168 11.56 -16.32 -0.86
N PRO A 169 11.29 -15.97 -2.12
CA PRO A 169 12.15 -16.37 -3.25
C PRO A 169 13.59 -15.84 -3.10
N LEU A 170 13.78 -14.64 -2.55
CA LEU A 170 15.09 -14.05 -2.35
C LEU A 170 15.85 -14.74 -1.22
N LEU A 171 15.17 -15.03 -0.11
CA LEU A 171 15.75 -15.76 1.02
C LEU A 171 16.10 -17.21 0.64
N LEU A 172 15.29 -17.86 -0.19
CA LEU A 172 15.60 -19.17 -0.76
C LEU A 172 16.85 -19.12 -1.65
N ALA A 173 16.93 -18.14 -2.56
CA ALA A 173 18.10 -17.98 -3.43
C ALA A 173 19.39 -17.71 -2.62
N LEU A 174 19.31 -16.97 -1.52
CA LEU A 174 20.44 -16.75 -0.60
C LEU A 174 20.82 -18.03 0.15
N LYS A 175 19.84 -18.85 0.52
CA LYS A 175 20.08 -20.15 1.15
C LYS A 175 20.77 -21.12 0.19
N ASP A 176 20.28 -21.20 -1.04
CA ASP A 176 20.85 -22.05 -2.10
C ASP A 176 22.29 -21.62 -2.46
N ALA A 177 22.58 -20.32 -2.38
CA ALA A 177 23.91 -19.75 -2.55
C ALA A 177 24.83 -19.92 -1.30
N GLY A 178 24.36 -20.57 -0.23
CA GLY A 178 25.11 -20.78 1.00
C GLY A 178 25.31 -19.51 1.85
N ARG A 179 24.57 -18.42 1.54
CA ARG A 179 24.67 -17.11 2.21
C ARG A 179 23.69 -16.99 3.40
N LEU A 180 22.62 -17.75 3.43
CA LEU A 180 21.66 -17.83 4.53
C LEU A 180 21.71 -19.21 5.15
N HIS A 181 22.17 -19.32 6.41
CA HIS A 181 22.26 -20.60 7.11
C HIS A 181 20.98 -20.96 7.89
N ALA A 182 20.16 -19.95 8.25
CA ALA A 182 18.94 -20.15 9.01
C ALA A 182 17.81 -20.79 8.17
N ASP A 183 16.79 -21.28 8.86
CA ASP A 183 15.52 -21.61 8.21
C ASP A 183 14.90 -20.37 7.55
N VAL A 184 14.42 -20.51 6.32
CA VAL A 184 13.96 -19.36 5.51
C VAL A 184 12.71 -18.69 6.11
N HIS A 185 11.80 -19.48 6.71
CA HIS A 185 10.60 -18.92 7.35
C HIS A 185 10.96 -18.17 8.62
N LEU A 186 11.86 -18.71 9.45
CA LEU A 186 12.35 -18.04 10.65
C LEU A 186 13.17 -16.79 10.29
N ALA A 187 14.03 -16.87 9.29
CA ALA A 187 14.79 -15.72 8.79
C ALA A 187 13.86 -14.58 8.35
N ARG A 188 12.79 -14.89 7.60
CA ARG A 188 11.79 -13.90 7.20
C ARG A 188 11.10 -13.25 8.42
N LEU A 189 10.67 -14.04 9.40
CA LEU A 189 10.00 -13.53 10.60
C LEU A 189 10.92 -12.64 11.42
N LEU A 190 12.17 -13.06 11.64
CA LEU A 190 13.16 -12.30 12.40
C LEU A 190 13.56 -11.01 11.66
N LEU A 191 13.80 -11.09 10.35
CA LEU A 191 14.13 -9.94 9.52
C LEU A 191 13.02 -8.90 9.57
N LEU A 192 11.79 -9.27 9.21
CA LEU A 192 10.66 -8.34 9.20
C LEU A 192 10.33 -7.82 10.61
N GLY A 193 10.48 -8.65 11.64
CA GLY A 193 10.32 -8.22 13.03
C GLY A 193 11.32 -7.14 13.42
N ALA A 194 12.59 -7.31 13.09
CA ALA A 194 13.64 -6.31 13.34
C ALA A 194 13.40 -5.01 12.55
N LEU A 195 13.07 -5.11 11.25
CA LEU A 195 12.78 -3.95 10.42
C LEU A 195 11.57 -3.18 10.96
N ASN A 196 10.47 -3.87 11.31
CA ASN A 196 9.26 -3.24 11.84
C ASN A 196 9.51 -2.51 13.17
N TRP A 197 10.44 -3.02 14.00
CA TRP A 197 10.78 -2.40 15.28
C TRP A 197 11.46 -1.03 15.12
N SER A 198 11.99 -0.71 13.94
CA SER A 198 12.64 0.59 13.65
C SER A 198 11.73 1.79 13.88
N VAL A 199 10.40 1.64 13.76
CA VAL A 199 9.44 2.72 14.04
C VAL A 199 9.48 3.22 15.49
N GLN A 200 10.10 2.46 16.42
CA GLN A 200 10.20 2.81 17.83
C GLN A 200 11.39 3.72 18.15
N TRP A 201 12.48 3.60 17.40
CA TRP A 201 13.75 4.23 17.73
C TRP A 201 14.34 5.10 16.63
N TYR A 202 13.89 4.97 15.38
CA TYR A 202 14.42 5.78 14.30
C TYR A 202 13.95 7.22 14.38
N ASP A 203 14.91 8.14 14.30
CA ASP A 203 14.65 9.57 14.18
C ASP A 203 15.37 10.10 12.92
N ALA A 204 14.59 10.60 11.96
CA ALA A 204 15.10 11.14 10.70
C ALA A 204 16.01 12.38 10.86
N LYS A 205 16.06 12.98 12.07
CA LYS A 205 16.97 14.08 12.39
C LYS A 205 18.37 13.60 12.78
N GLN A 206 18.54 12.29 13.01
CA GLN A 206 19.85 11.69 13.31
C GLN A 206 20.61 11.38 12.01
N ALA A 207 21.91 11.05 12.14
CA ALA A 207 22.83 10.96 11.02
C ALA A 207 22.59 9.77 10.06
N ALA A 208 21.91 8.70 10.51
CA ALA A 208 21.71 7.50 9.71
C ALA A 208 20.57 7.69 8.68
N SER A 209 20.87 7.53 7.42
CA SER A 209 19.90 7.51 6.33
C SER A 209 19.17 6.15 6.25
N LEU A 210 18.06 6.10 5.50
CA LEU A 210 17.37 4.82 5.25
C LEU A 210 18.23 3.85 4.42
N ASP A 211 19.21 4.35 3.66
CA ASP A 211 20.18 3.53 2.95
C ASP A 211 21.19 2.92 3.92
N ASP A 212 21.70 3.69 4.88
CA ASP A 212 22.57 3.16 5.94
C ASP A 212 21.87 2.07 6.76
N LEU A 213 20.58 2.25 7.06
CA LEU A 213 19.79 1.23 7.74
C LEU A 213 19.62 -0.04 6.90
N ALA A 214 19.43 0.12 5.59
CA ALA A 214 19.31 -1.03 4.68
C ALA A 214 20.62 -1.82 4.56
N ASP A 215 21.74 -1.13 4.48
CA ASP A 215 23.07 -1.74 4.44
C ASP A 215 23.39 -2.46 5.75
N ALA A 216 23.13 -1.82 6.88
CA ALA A 216 23.34 -2.43 8.20
C ALA A 216 22.44 -3.68 8.40
N ALA A 217 21.17 -3.60 8.02
CA ALA A 217 20.26 -4.74 8.13
C ALA A 217 20.72 -5.90 7.22
N LEU A 218 21.11 -5.62 5.98
CA LEU A 218 21.64 -6.66 5.08
C LEU A 218 22.88 -7.34 5.69
N ALA A 219 23.84 -6.57 6.17
CA ALA A 219 25.07 -7.09 6.76
C ALA A 219 24.82 -7.95 8.02
N LEU A 220 23.81 -7.60 8.83
CA LEU A 220 23.45 -8.34 10.03
C LEU A 220 22.78 -9.69 9.72
N PHE A 221 21.88 -9.73 8.72
CA PHE A 221 21.10 -10.93 8.41
C PHE A 221 21.76 -11.82 7.37
N ILE A 222 22.61 -11.25 6.49
CA ILE A 222 23.30 -11.94 5.40
C ILE A 222 24.78 -11.57 5.46
N PRO A 223 25.54 -12.12 6.41
CA PRO A 223 26.99 -11.87 6.51
C PRO A 223 27.74 -12.42 5.29
N HIS A 224 28.85 -11.79 4.95
CA HIS A 224 29.72 -12.17 3.83
C HIS A 224 30.46 -13.48 4.07
#